data_0dcb8e9ecf4ebeaed9b6230f8e518bef
#
_entry.id   0dcb8e9ecf4ebeaed9b6230f8e518bef
#
_cell.length_a   1.000
_cell.length_b   1.000
_cell.length_c   1.000
_cell.angle_alpha   90.00
_cell.angle_beta   90.00
_cell.angle_gamma   90.00
#
_symmetry.space_group_name_H-M   'P 1'
#
loop_
_entity.id
_entity.type
_entity.pdbx_description
1 polymer ?
#
loop_
_entity_poly.entity_id
_entity_poly.type
_entity_poly.pdbx_seq_one_letter_code
_entity_poly.pdbx_strand_id
1 'polypeptide(L)'
;MVIGAGASIGSQDWMKSALLAQKANVDPHKMRYVAFEGGGEPVTALMGNHVQVVSGDLSEMVPYLGGDKIRVLAVFSENRLLGQLANVPTAKEQGYDLVWPIIRGFYVGPKVSDADYQWWVDTFKKLQQTDEFKKQRDLRGLFEFDMTGQQLDDYVKNRLLITVNRRKPSDSRNNRGGNDERSYLCGIVAVAL
;
A
#
# COMPACT_ATOMS: atom_id res chain seq x y z
N MET A 1 -1.59 -14.04 19.28
CA MET A 1 -1.08 -13.87 17.92
C MET A 1 -0.33 -12.55 17.84
N VAL A 2 0.84 -12.52 17.24
CA VAL A 2 1.69 -11.34 17.04
C VAL A 2 1.74 -11.04 15.55
N ILE A 3 1.51 -9.80 15.17
CA ILE A 3 1.54 -9.33 13.79
C ILE A 3 2.83 -8.55 13.59
N GLY A 4 3.66 -8.95 12.63
CA GLY A 4 4.84 -8.21 12.19
C GLY A 4 4.54 -7.37 10.96
N ALA A 5 5.16 -6.20 10.83
CA ALA A 5 5.06 -5.38 9.65
C ALA A 5 6.26 -4.43 9.49
N GLY A 6 6.52 -4.02 8.25
CA GLY A 6 7.70 -3.24 7.87
C GLY A 6 7.66 -1.76 8.22
N ALA A 7 6.83 -1.32 9.17
CA ALA A 7 6.77 0.08 9.58
C ALA A 7 6.04 0.27 10.91
N SER A 8 6.13 1.48 11.47
CA SER A 8 5.57 1.87 12.75
C SER A 8 4.03 1.86 12.79
N ILE A 9 3.49 1.97 14.00
CA ILE A 9 2.05 2.21 14.23
C ILE A 9 1.61 3.46 13.45
N GLY A 10 0.49 3.34 12.75
CA GLY A 10 -0.04 4.39 11.87
C GLY A 10 0.42 4.29 10.41
N SER A 11 1.35 3.39 10.09
CA SER A 11 1.72 3.07 8.72
C SER A 11 0.60 2.37 7.95
N GLN A 12 0.78 2.20 6.65
CA GLN A 12 -0.18 1.48 5.80
C GLN A 12 -0.38 0.03 6.26
N ASP A 13 0.68 -0.65 6.67
CA ASP A 13 0.64 -2.05 7.12
C ASP A 13 -0.10 -2.21 8.44
N TRP A 14 0.16 -1.29 9.37
CA TRP A 14 -0.61 -1.22 10.60
C TRP A 14 -2.09 -0.93 10.33
N MET A 15 -2.39 0.03 9.45
CA MET A 15 -3.76 0.40 9.13
C MET A 15 -4.56 -0.74 8.48
N LYS A 16 -3.94 -1.50 7.57
CA LYS A 16 -4.56 -2.71 6.98
C LYS A 16 -4.96 -3.69 8.07
N SER A 17 -4.03 -3.96 8.99
CA SER A 17 -4.25 -4.87 10.11
C SER A 17 -5.32 -4.36 11.08
N ALA A 18 -5.29 -3.08 11.41
CA ALA A 18 -6.26 -2.45 12.30
C ALA A 18 -7.68 -2.46 11.73
N LEU A 19 -7.82 -2.15 10.44
CA LEU A 19 -9.11 -2.18 9.75
C LEU A 19 -9.67 -3.61 9.64
N LEU A 20 -8.80 -4.59 9.37
CA LEU A 20 -9.22 -5.99 9.35
C LEU A 20 -9.69 -6.44 10.73
N ALA A 21 -8.93 -6.13 11.78
CA ALA A 21 -9.32 -6.42 13.16
C ALA A 21 -10.68 -5.80 13.51
N GLN A 22 -10.88 -4.53 13.17
CA GLN A 22 -12.15 -3.83 13.40
C GLN A 22 -13.32 -4.52 12.67
N LYS A 23 -13.13 -4.93 11.42
CA LYS A 23 -14.16 -5.66 10.66
C LYS A 23 -14.42 -7.06 11.22
N ALA A 24 -13.45 -7.65 11.90
CA ALA A 24 -13.58 -8.89 12.64
C ALA A 24 -14.11 -8.71 14.08
N ASN A 25 -14.60 -7.51 14.45
CA ASN A 25 -15.04 -7.13 15.79
C ASN A 25 -13.97 -7.31 16.88
N VAL A 26 -12.71 -7.15 16.50
CA VAL A 26 -11.57 -7.16 17.42
C VAL A 26 -11.09 -5.72 17.61
N ASP A 27 -10.88 -5.29 18.85
CA ASP A 27 -10.35 -3.97 19.15
C ASP A 27 -8.90 -3.85 18.63
N PRO A 28 -8.61 -2.92 17.69
CA PRO A 28 -7.27 -2.73 17.15
C PRO A 28 -6.21 -2.39 18.21
N HIS A 29 -6.60 -1.77 19.32
CA HIS A 29 -5.67 -1.45 20.42
C HIS A 29 -5.18 -2.70 21.17
N LYS A 30 -5.86 -3.82 21.02
CA LYS A 30 -5.48 -5.12 21.62
C LYS A 30 -4.59 -5.95 20.69
N MET A 31 -4.28 -5.47 19.47
CA MET A 31 -3.35 -6.15 18.59
C MET A 31 -1.94 -6.11 19.14
N ARG A 32 -1.28 -7.26 19.18
CA ARG A 32 0.16 -7.34 19.45
C ARG A 32 0.90 -7.11 18.12
N TYR A 33 1.39 -5.91 17.94
CA TYR A 33 2.04 -5.46 16.72
C TYR A 33 3.54 -5.22 16.97
N VAL A 34 4.38 -5.76 16.10
CA VAL A 34 5.83 -5.55 16.11
C VAL A 34 6.21 -4.84 14.81
N ALA A 35 6.80 -3.65 14.97
CA ALA A 35 7.32 -2.84 13.88
C ALA A 35 8.76 -3.24 13.56
N PHE A 36 9.06 -3.40 12.28
CA PHE A 36 10.38 -3.62 11.71
C PHE A 36 10.78 -2.45 10.80
N GLU A 37 12.05 -2.27 10.51
CA GLU A 37 12.51 -1.15 9.69
C GLU A 37 12.32 -1.38 8.19
N GLY A 38 12.32 -2.62 7.73
CA GLY A 38 12.19 -2.98 6.31
C GLY A 38 11.25 -4.14 6.06
N GLY A 39 10.73 -4.24 4.85
CA GLY A 39 9.73 -5.23 4.47
C GLY A 39 10.21 -6.69 4.49
N GLY A 40 11.50 -6.94 4.31
CA GLY A 40 12.08 -8.30 4.39
C GLY A 40 12.24 -8.82 5.82
N GLU A 41 12.42 -7.95 6.80
CA GLU A 41 12.61 -8.33 8.20
C GLU A 41 11.40 -9.03 8.82
N PRO A 42 10.14 -8.54 8.62
CA PRO A 42 8.96 -9.23 9.14
C PRO A 42 8.83 -10.65 8.59
N VAL A 43 9.19 -10.87 7.30
CA VAL A 43 9.14 -12.20 6.68
C VAL A 43 10.17 -13.14 7.32
N THR A 44 11.37 -12.65 7.57
CA THR A 44 12.42 -13.41 8.29
C THR A 44 11.96 -13.75 9.71
N ALA A 45 11.34 -12.80 10.41
CA ALA A 45 10.78 -13.02 11.75
C ALA A 45 9.62 -14.04 11.73
N LEU A 46 8.80 -14.05 10.67
CA LEU A 46 7.74 -15.05 10.46
C LEU A 46 8.35 -16.45 10.28
N MET A 47 9.34 -16.58 9.42
CA MET A 47 10.03 -17.84 9.18
C MET A 47 10.75 -18.38 10.43
N GLY A 48 11.24 -17.47 11.28
CA GLY A 48 11.82 -17.77 12.59
C GLY A 48 10.81 -17.98 13.71
N ASN A 49 9.50 -17.94 13.41
CA ASN A 49 8.39 -18.07 14.40
C ASN A 49 8.40 -17.00 15.50
N HIS A 50 9.05 -15.85 15.27
CA HIS A 50 9.03 -14.71 16.19
C HIS A 50 7.72 -13.92 16.08
N VAL A 51 7.09 -13.94 14.93
CA VAL A 51 5.73 -13.43 14.68
C VAL A 51 4.92 -14.52 13.98
N GLN A 52 3.59 -14.49 14.12
CA GLN A 52 2.70 -15.52 13.54
C GLN A 52 2.01 -15.06 12.27
N VAL A 53 1.94 -13.76 12.04
CA VAL A 53 1.35 -13.17 10.84
C VAL A 53 2.19 -11.97 10.43
N VAL A 54 2.29 -11.75 9.13
CA VAL A 54 2.91 -10.54 8.56
C VAL A 54 1.87 -9.79 7.73
N SER A 55 1.79 -8.48 7.94
CA SER A 55 1.08 -7.54 7.08
C SER A 55 2.13 -6.75 6.31
N GLY A 56 2.14 -6.89 5.00
CA GLY A 56 3.16 -6.25 4.15
C GLY A 56 2.72 -6.20 2.68
N ASP A 57 3.64 -5.79 1.84
CA ASP A 57 3.44 -5.72 0.40
C ASP A 57 3.75 -7.06 -0.25
N LEU A 58 2.97 -7.40 -1.27
CA LEU A 58 3.16 -8.66 -1.99
C LEU A 58 4.56 -8.79 -2.61
N SER A 59 5.10 -7.71 -3.16
CA SER A 59 6.43 -7.68 -3.77
C SER A 59 7.55 -8.14 -2.81
N GLU A 60 7.35 -7.98 -1.51
CA GLU A 60 8.27 -8.42 -0.46
C GLU A 60 8.11 -9.92 -0.15
N MET A 61 6.95 -10.49 -0.45
CA MET A 61 6.62 -11.89 -0.20
C MET A 61 6.98 -12.82 -1.37
N VAL A 62 6.97 -12.29 -2.60
CA VAL A 62 7.21 -13.07 -3.84
C VAL A 62 8.44 -13.98 -3.75
N PRO A 63 9.61 -13.54 -3.24
CA PRO A 63 10.81 -14.40 -3.15
C PRO A 63 10.63 -15.65 -2.26
N TYR A 64 9.63 -15.66 -1.39
CA TYR A 64 9.41 -16.71 -0.40
C TYR A 64 8.23 -17.63 -0.71
N LEU A 65 7.46 -17.35 -1.79
CA LEU A 65 6.28 -18.12 -2.16
C LEU A 65 6.60 -19.52 -2.71
N GLY A 66 7.80 -19.73 -3.23
CA GLY A 66 8.20 -20.96 -3.92
C GLY A 66 8.76 -22.08 -3.03
N GLY A 67 8.41 -22.19 -1.75
CA GLY A 67 9.09 -23.18 -0.90
C GLY A 67 8.32 -23.62 0.35
N ASP A 68 7.01 -23.51 0.37
CA ASP A 68 6.14 -23.82 1.53
C ASP A 68 6.55 -23.13 2.85
N LYS A 69 7.41 -22.11 2.74
CA LYS A 69 7.93 -21.36 3.91
C LYS A 69 6.93 -20.39 4.48
N ILE A 70 6.11 -19.80 3.62
CA ILE A 70 5.05 -18.87 4.01
C ILE A 70 3.79 -19.20 3.22
N ARG A 71 2.64 -18.90 3.81
CA ARG A 71 1.33 -19.01 3.18
C ARG A 71 0.64 -17.66 3.16
N VAL A 72 0.25 -17.19 1.98
CA VAL A 72 -0.59 -15.99 1.86
C VAL A 72 -2.02 -16.35 2.25
N LEU A 73 -2.57 -15.65 3.23
CA LEU A 73 -3.90 -15.92 3.78
C LEU A 73 -5.00 -15.14 3.06
N ALA A 74 -4.70 -13.93 2.63
CA ALA A 74 -5.60 -13.06 1.90
C ALA A 74 -4.83 -11.99 1.13
N VAL A 75 -5.44 -11.49 0.05
CA VAL A 75 -5.03 -10.26 -0.63
C VAL A 75 -6.11 -9.19 -0.43
N PHE A 76 -5.69 -7.93 -0.35
CA PHE A 76 -6.60 -6.79 -0.16
C PHE A 76 -6.94 -6.08 -1.49
N SER A 77 -6.99 -6.82 -2.56
CA SER A 77 -7.45 -6.37 -3.88
C SER A 77 -8.96 -6.58 -4.06
N GLU A 78 -9.56 -5.90 -5.02
CA GLU A 78 -10.98 -6.07 -5.37
C GLU A 78 -11.25 -7.49 -5.90
N ASN A 79 -10.35 -8.00 -6.73
CA ASN A 79 -10.40 -9.33 -7.31
C ASN A 79 -9.16 -10.14 -6.93
N ARG A 80 -9.21 -11.46 -7.08
CA ARG A 80 -8.01 -12.31 -6.92
C ARG A 80 -6.92 -11.90 -7.89
N LEU A 81 -5.70 -12.07 -7.46
CA LEU A 81 -4.52 -11.81 -8.27
C LEU A 81 -4.31 -12.94 -9.29
N LEU A 82 -3.44 -12.71 -10.25
CA LEU A 82 -3.10 -13.70 -11.27
C LEU A 82 -1.84 -14.49 -10.90
N GLY A 83 -1.49 -15.50 -11.70
CA GLY A 83 -0.27 -16.28 -11.57
C GLY A 83 -0.24 -17.12 -10.30
N GLN A 84 0.87 -17.09 -9.58
CA GLN A 84 1.10 -17.92 -8.38
C GLN A 84 0.11 -17.65 -7.24
N LEU A 85 -0.59 -16.52 -7.27
CA LEU A 85 -1.54 -16.12 -6.23
C LEU A 85 -3.01 -16.27 -6.64
N ALA A 86 -3.28 -16.86 -7.79
CA ALA A 86 -4.66 -17.03 -8.29
C ALA A 86 -5.57 -17.80 -7.33
N ASN A 87 -4.99 -18.69 -6.53
CA ASN A 87 -5.73 -19.48 -5.53
C ASN A 87 -5.88 -18.78 -4.17
N VAL A 88 -5.24 -17.61 -3.98
CA VAL A 88 -5.36 -16.86 -2.72
C VAL A 88 -6.66 -16.05 -2.74
N PRO A 89 -7.54 -16.24 -1.75
CA PRO A 89 -8.78 -15.48 -1.68
C PRO A 89 -8.52 -14.02 -1.32
N THR A 90 -9.42 -13.14 -1.75
CA THR A 90 -9.44 -11.75 -1.25
C THR A 90 -10.00 -11.70 0.17
N ALA A 91 -9.73 -10.62 0.90
CA ALA A 91 -10.39 -10.37 2.19
C ALA A 91 -11.92 -10.28 2.02
N LYS A 92 -12.37 -9.70 0.90
CA LYS A 92 -13.79 -9.56 0.57
C LYS A 92 -14.49 -10.91 0.38
N GLU A 93 -13.85 -11.86 -0.33
CA GLU A 93 -14.38 -13.24 -0.48
C GLU A 93 -14.47 -13.98 0.85
N GLN A 94 -13.67 -13.61 1.84
CA GLN A 94 -13.70 -14.16 3.20
C GLN A 94 -14.66 -13.42 4.14
N GLY A 95 -15.49 -12.52 3.62
CA GLY A 95 -16.52 -11.80 4.39
C GLY A 95 -16.04 -10.46 4.98
N TYR A 96 -14.80 -10.03 4.69
CA TYR A 96 -14.27 -8.76 5.17
C TYR A 96 -14.21 -7.77 4.00
N ASP A 97 -15.17 -6.85 3.93
CA ASP A 97 -15.19 -5.80 2.91
C ASP A 97 -14.05 -4.80 3.14
N LEU A 98 -12.85 -5.22 2.77
CA LEU A 98 -11.61 -4.45 2.87
C LEU A 98 -10.81 -4.58 1.56
N VAL A 99 -10.71 -3.45 0.86
CA VAL A 99 -9.86 -3.28 -0.31
C VAL A 99 -8.83 -2.20 0.00
N TRP A 100 -7.55 -2.55 -0.16
CA TRP A 100 -6.43 -1.67 0.18
C TRP A 100 -5.29 -1.81 -0.84
N PRO A 101 -5.40 -1.21 -2.03
CA PRO A 101 -4.31 -1.19 -2.99
C PRO A 101 -3.19 -0.26 -2.50
N ILE A 102 -1.96 -0.70 -2.65
CA ILE A 102 -0.76 0.10 -2.40
C ILE A 102 -0.28 0.65 -3.73
N ILE A 103 0.00 1.94 -3.76
CA ILE A 103 0.52 2.63 -4.93
C ILE A 103 1.91 3.14 -4.59
N ARG A 104 2.84 2.95 -5.51
CA ARG A 104 4.19 3.51 -5.46
C ARG A 104 4.35 4.48 -6.62
N GLY A 105 5.04 5.59 -6.40
CA GLY A 105 5.18 6.60 -7.43
C GLY A 105 6.28 7.59 -7.16
N PHE A 106 6.51 8.48 -8.12
CA PHE A 106 7.48 9.55 -8.05
C PHE A 106 6.78 10.90 -7.89
N TYR A 107 7.39 11.78 -7.14
CA TYR A 107 6.91 13.13 -6.91
C TYR A 107 7.97 14.12 -7.36
N VAL A 108 7.54 15.22 -7.92
CA VAL A 108 8.40 16.36 -8.22
C VAL A 108 8.15 17.48 -7.21
N GLY A 109 9.15 18.32 -6.98
CA GLY A 109 9.05 19.43 -6.03
C GLY A 109 8.03 20.50 -6.45
N PRO A 110 7.50 21.29 -5.51
CA PRO A 110 6.43 22.27 -5.79
C PRO A 110 6.88 23.44 -6.69
N LYS A 111 8.18 23.59 -6.93
CA LYS A 111 8.77 24.66 -7.76
C LYS A 111 9.34 24.12 -9.07
N VAL A 112 9.03 22.89 -9.47
CA VAL A 112 9.40 22.38 -10.80
C VAL A 112 8.66 23.19 -11.85
N SER A 113 9.32 23.50 -12.97
CA SER A 113 8.67 24.18 -14.08
C SER A 113 7.63 23.28 -14.74
N ASP A 114 6.58 23.88 -15.34
CA ASP A 114 5.56 23.11 -16.09
C ASP A 114 6.18 22.30 -17.22
N ALA A 115 7.23 22.83 -17.87
CA ALA A 115 7.96 22.15 -18.92
C ALA A 115 8.68 20.89 -18.41
N ASP A 116 9.39 20.98 -17.27
CA ASP A 116 10.06 19.84 -16.64
C ASP A 116 9.04 18.82 -16.13
N TYR A 117 7.95 19.30 -15.52
CA TYR A 117 6.87 18.41 -15.09
C TYR A 117 6.30 17.62 -16.26
N GLN A 118 5.97 18.28 -17.36
CA GLN A 118 5.42 17.61 -18.54
C GLN A 118 6.43 16.65 -19.18
N TRP A 119 7.72 17.01 -19.18
CA TRP A 119 8.77 16.11 -19.65
C TRP A 119 8.82 14.80 -18.83
N TRP A 120 8.70 14.87 -17.51
CA TRP A 120 8.63 13.70 -16.64
C TRP A 120 7.38 12.86 -16.91
N VAL A 121 6.22 13.50 -17.03
CA VAL A 121 4.96 12.82 -17.36
C VAL A 121 5.10 12.01 -18.66
N ASP A 122 5.64 12.64 -19.71
CA ASP A 122 5.80 11.99 -21.03
C ASP A 122 6.88 10.90 -20.99
N THR A 123 7.93 11.10 -20.22
CA THR A 123 8.98 10.11 -20.02
C THR A 123 8.44 8.86 -19.35
N PHE A 124 7.67 9.00 -18.27
CA PHE A 124 7.05 7.87 -17.59
C PHE A 124 6.00 7.16 -18.43
N LYS A 125 5.19 7.90 -19.20
CA LYS A 125 4.26 7.29 -20.17
C LYS A 125 4.99 6.40 -21.19
N LYS A 126 6.10 6.87 -21.73
CA LYS A 126 6.91 6.08 -22.66
C LYS A 126 7.55 4.88 -21.98
N LEU A 127 8.09 5.06 -20.77
CA LEU A 127 8.71 3.99 -20.00
C LEU A 127 7.74 2.84 -19.72
N GLN A 128 6.52 3.16 -19.27
CA GLN A 128 5.47 2.18 -18.96
C GLN A 128 5.08 1.31 -20.17
N GLN A 129 5.25 1.81 -21.37
CA GLN A 129 4.95 1.08 -22.60
C GLN A 129 6.07 0.13 -23.04
N THR A 130 7.28 0.24 -22.46
CA THR A 130 8.41 -0.61 -22.84
C THR A 130 8.24 -2.03 -22.30
N ASP A 131 8.68 -3.00 -23.10
CA ASP A 131 8.62 -4.42 -22.71
C ASP A 131 9.52 -4.71 -21.50
N GLU A 132 10.66 -4.00 -21.39
CA GLU A 132 11.56 -4.15 -20.24
C GLU A 132 10.90 -3.68 -18.96
N PHE A 133 10.18 -2.56 -18.96
CA PHE A 133 9.43 -2.10 -17.79
C PHE A 133 8.36 -3.11 -17.39
N LYS A 134 7.57 -3.60 -18.34
CA LYS A 134 6.54 -4.62 -18.09
C LYS A 134 7.13 -5.88 -17.48
N LYS A 135 8.24 -6.37 -18.05
CA LYS A 135 8.97 -7.53 -17.55
C LYS A 135 9.47 -7.32 -16.11
N GLN A 136 10.09 -6.16 -15.83
CA GLN A 136 10.59 -5.85 -14.49
C GLN A 136 9.46 -5.69 -13.47
N ARG A 137 8.33 -5.11 -13.86
CA ARG A 137 7.11 -5.02 -13.06
C ARG A 137 6.62 -6.42 -12.67
N ASP A 138 6.42 -7.27 -13.66
CA ASP A 138 5.85 -8.61 -13.48
C ASP A 138 6.78 -9.51 -12.64
N LEU A 139 8.10 -9.44 -12.85
CA LEU A 139 9.10 -10.15 -12.04
C LEU A 139 9.07 -9.80 -10.56
N ARG A 140 8.61 -8.59 -10.22
CA ARG A 140 8.49 -8.11 -8.84
C ARG A 140 7.10 -8.31 -8.24
N GLY A 141 6.20 -9.00 -8.95
CA GLY A 141 4.82 -9.21 -8.49
C GLY A 141 4.00 -7.93 -8.39
N LEU A 142 4.35 -6.92 -9.21
CA LEU A 142 3.65 -5.65 -9.27
C LEU A 142 2.64 -5.66 -10.41
N PHE A 143 1.59 -4.85 -10.26
CA PHE A 143 0.48 -4.81 -11.22
C PHE A 143 0.47 -3.50 -11.99
N GLU A 144 -0.16 -3.54 -13.16
CA GLU A 144 -0.34 -2.37 -14.00
C GLU A 144 -1.18 -1.30 -13.30
N PHE A 145 -0.65 -0.07 -13.28
CA PHE A 145 -1.32 1.10 -12.77
C PHE A 145 -0.81 2.35 -13.51
N ASP A 146 -1.24 2.50 -14.75
CA ASP A 146 -0.71 3.48 -15.71
C ASP A 146 -1.38 4.85 -15.54
N MET A 147 -1.22 5.46 -14.38
CA MET A 147 -1.68 6.82 -14.13
C MET A 147 -0.51 7.80 -14.06
N THR A 148 -0.63 8.94 -14.72
CA THR A 148 0.35 10.03 -14.70
C THR A 148 -0.36 11.38 -14.72
N GLY A 149 0.34 12.45 -14.35
CA GLY A 149 -0.17 13.82 -14.45
C GLY A 149 -1.42 14.05 -13.60
N GLN A 150 -2.36 14.84 -14.13
CA GLN A 150 -3.57 15.26 -13.40
C GLN A 150 -4.44 14.08 -12.95
N GLN A 151 -4.57 13.04 -13.77
CA GLN A 151 -5.36 11.85 -13.41
C GLN A 151 -4.85 11.19 -12.14
N LEU A 152 -3.52 11.08 -12.01
CA LEU A 152 -2.92 10.52 -10.81
C LEU A 152 -3.06 11.44 -9.60
N ASP A 153 -2.87 12.75 -9.81
CA ASP A 153 -3.02 13.75 -8.75
C ASP A 153 -4.44 13.69 -8.13
N ASP A 154 -5.46 13.66 -8.97
CA ASP A 154 -6.85 13.51 -8.53
C ASP A 154 -7.11 12.18 -7.82
N TYR A 155 -6.54 11.09 -8.32
CA TYR A 155 -6.64 9.79 -7.67
C TYR A 155 -6.01 9.81 -6.27
N VAL A 156 -4.80 10.36 -6.13
CA VAL A 156 -4.10 10.44 -4.83
C VAL A 156 -4.83 11.35 -3.86
N LYS A 157 -5.31 12.51 -4.29
CA LYS A 157 -6.12 13.41 -3.46
C LYS A 157 -7.37 12.72 -2.90
N ASN A 158 -8.10 12.01 -3.74
CA ASN A 158 -9.28 11.24 -3.32
C ASN A 158 -8.91 10.14 -2.31
N ARG A 159 -7.80 9.45 -2.51
CA ARG A 159 -7.32 8.40 -1.58
C ARG A 159 -6.89 8.98 -0.24
N LEU A 160 -6.19 10.11 -0.24
CA LEU A 160 -5.80 10.80 1.00
C LEU A 160 -7.02 11.23 1.81
N LEU A 161 -8.05 11.79 1.18
CA LEU A 161 -9.31 12.15 1.84
C LEU A 161 -9.98 10.95 2.51
N ILE A 162 -10.04 9.80 1.82
CA ILE A 162 -10.57 8.57 2.39
C ILE A 162 -9.74 8.12 3.60
N THR A 163 -8.42 8.18 3.51
CA THR A 163 -7.51 7.77 4.59
C THR A 163 -7.63 8.69 5.80
N VAL A 164 -7.66 10.01 5.61
CA VAL A 164 -7.82 10.99 6.68
C VAL A 164 -9.18 10.83 7.37
N ASN A 165 -10.25 10.64 6.62
CA ASN A 165 -11.57 10.44 7.20
C ASN A 165 -11.70 9.13 7.99
N ARG A 166 -10.98 8.08 7.60
CA ARG A 166 -10.91 6.81 8.34
C ARG A 166 -10.05 6.89 9.61
N ARG A 167 -9.12 7.86 9.69
CA ARG A 167 -8.29 8.10 10.88
C ARG A 167 -8.98 8.92 11.97
N LYS A 168 -10.07 9.60 11.66
CA LYS A 168 -10.82 10.36 12.66
C LYS A 168 -11.56 9.36 13.55
N PRO A 169 -11.19 9.18 14.83
CA PRO A 169 -12.07 8.56 15.80
C PRO A 169 -13.32 9.43 15.89
N SER A 170 -14.43 8.85 16.27
CA SER A 170 -15.64 9.58 16.67
C SER A 170 -15.41 10.30 18.01
N ASP A 171 -14.42 11.17 18.09
CA ASP A 171 -14.12 11.93 19.30
C ASP A 171 -14.45 13.40 19.07
N SER A 172 -15.59 13.76 19.62
CA SER A 172 -16.14 15.11 19.65
C SER A 172 -15.46 15.99 20.71
N ARG A 173 -14.13 16.13 20.69
CA ARG A 173 -13.44 17.13 21.52
C ARG A 173 -12.09 17.55 20.96
N ASN A 174 -12.04 18.78 20.53
CA ASN A 174 -10.94 19.71 20.24
C ASN A 174 -10.71 20.06 18.77
N ASN A 175 -11.52 21.01 18.35
CA ASN A 175 -11.24 21.91 17.23
C ASN A 175 -10.33 23.05 17.73
N ARG A 176 -9.00 22.91 17.59
CA ARG A 176 -8.06 24.04 17.58
C ARG A 176 -6.86 23.68 16.72
N GLY A 177 -6.68 24.39 15.62
CA GLY A 177 -5.48 24.34 14.78
C GLY A 177 -5.84 24.26 13.32
N GLY A 178 -6.17 25.41 12.72
CA GLY A 178 -6.22 25.57 11.27
C GLY A 178 -4.80 25.42 10.74
N ASN A 179 -4.52 24.35 10.04
CA ASN A 179 -3.34 24.23 9.18
C ASN A 179 -3.78 24.51 7.75
N ASP A 180 -3.09 25.46 7.16
CA ASP A 180 -3.22 25.93 5.79
C ASP A 180 -3.10 24.75 4.80
N GLU A 181 -4.25 24.33 4.23
CA GLU A 181 -4.33 23.23 3.26
C GLU A 181 -3.69 23.57 1.90
N ARG A 182 -3.08 24.75 1.74
CA ARG A 182 -2.57 25.24 0.45
C ARG A 182 -1.11 24.84 0.13
N SER A 183 -0.40 24.19 1.03
CA SER A 183 1.04 23.91 0.83
C SER A 183 1.35 22.52 0.22
N TYR A 184 0.37 21.69 -0.10
CA TYR A 184 0.59 20.32 -0.59
C TYR A 184 0.23 20.09 -2.07
N LEU A 185 0.08 21.16 -2.85
CA LEU A 185 -0.07 21.04 -4.30
C LEU A 185 1.31 20.82 -4.94
N CYS A 186 1.85 19.63 -4.74
CA CYS A 186 3.02 19.15 -5.47
C CYS A 186 2.52 18.29 -6.63
N GLY A 187 2.93 18.59 -7.84
CA GLY A 187 2.62 17.76 -9.01
C GLY A 187 3.13 16.34 -8.80
N ILE A 188 2.26 15.36 -8.96
CA ILE A 188 2.59 13.95 -8.75
C ILE A 188 2.82 13.32 -10.12
N VAL A 189 4.03 12.78 -10.34
CA VAL A 189 4.31 11.85 -11.42
C VAL A 189 4.44 10.48 -10.79
N ALA A 190 3.43 9.66 -10.87
CA ALA A 190 3.50 8.32 -10.31
C ALA A 190 3.71 7.29 -11.40
N VAL A 191 4.56 6.36 -11.10
CA VAL A 191 4.67 5.07 -11.75
C VAL A 191 4.34 4.06 -10.65
N ALA A 192 3.33 3.24 -10.86
CA ALA A 192 3.14 2.08 -9.99
C ALA A 192 4.29 1.11 -10.28
N LEU A 193 5.12 0.89 -9.30
CA LEU A 193 6.10 -0.17 -9.27
C LEU A 193 5.55 -1.33 -8.46
#